data_07cbf7924bf9e097ee43d7e2041ef22e
#
_entry.id   07cbf7924bf9e097ee43d7e2041ef22e
#
_cell.length_a   1.000
_cell.length_b   1.000
_cell.length_c   1.000
_cell.angle_alpha   90.00
_cell.angle_beta   90.00
_cell.angle_gamma   90.00
#
_symmetry.space_group_name_H-M   'P 1'
#
loop_
_entity.id
_entity.type
_entity.pdbx_description
1 polymer ?
#
loop_
_entity_poly.entity_id
_entity_poly.type
_entity_poly.pdbx_seq_one_letter_code
_entity_poly.pdbx_strand_id
1 'polypeptide(L)'
;MTKHHQHQYLLLTLLLLMLSAGVLAYSLHDEKVVIDSYRTIDRPARIRPDYSGTVIPPNIAPLNFRVREQGSHYCVRIYSQQGPFLEIFSRSAKIIIPEKAWHKLLSMNRAGELYFDIFVKTEDDQWNLFPTISNKIAGEDIDGFLVYRKMHPTHYLVSGEVGLYQRNLHNYDESLILKNKYYKQGGCVNCHTFCSNRTDKTLIAVRSAVYGSCTMLIEDNMARKIGAKFTYTSWHPSGKLVSFSINKVIQLFHSARDEVREAIDIDSAMVYYLTDSKTVKTSPKISRKDRLETYPAWTPDGHYLYFCSAPMLWSSKEEKVSLELYEQVRYDLVRISYDINTDTWGELETLLAAEETGMTALLPRISPDGRWLLLCMSDYGCFPAFQQESDLYLVDLQAANQTGRHTARRLTVNSDRSESWHSWASNSRWIAFSSKQRDGVFTRPYLSYIDESGKVYKPMLLPQKNPTFFDSCLQAYNTPELVLQPVRVTGEKLARFVRSSDQTTVDMPITMSTPSAGKRTAPWQERE
;
A
#
# COMPACT_ATOMS: atom_id res chain seq x y z
N MET A 1 25.05 -46.24 -41.01
CA MET A 1 23.78 -46.62 -40.30
C MET A 1 22.75 -46.97 -41.38
N THR A 2 22.29 -48.20 -41.38
CA THR A 2 21.42 -48.71 -42.43
C THR A 2 19.99 -48.18 -42.26
N LYS A 3 19.25 -47.93 -43.36
CA LYS A 3 17.87 -47.42 -43.39
C LYS A 3 16.93 -48.17 -42.41
N HIS A 4 17.28 -49.39 -42.05
CA HIS A 4 16.52 -50.23 -41.12
C HIS A 4 16.58 -49.71 -39.67
N HIS A 5 17.70 -49.18 -39.19
CA HIS A 5 17.83 -48.59 -37.86
C HIS A 5 17.08 -47.26 -37.74
N GLN A 6 17.05 -46.44 -38.80
CA GLN A 6 16.30 -45.19 -38.80
C GLN A 6 14.77 -45.44 -38.65
N HIS A 7 14.23 -46.49 -39.29
CA HIS A 7 12.81 -46.86 -39.14
C HIS A 7 12.48 -47.38 -37.73
N GLN A 8 13.39 -48.13 -37.11
CA GLN A 8 13.21 -48.60 -35.74
C GLN A 8 13.22 -47.44 -34.71
N TYR A 9 14.13 -46.47 -34.88
CA TYR A 9 14.13 -45.29 -34.01
C TYR A 9 12.90 -44.40 -34.19
N LEU A 10 12.40 -44.28 -35.43
CA LEU A 10 11.17 -43.50 -35.70
C LEU A 10 9.92 -44.17 -35.06
N LEU A 11 9.82 -45.50 -35.12
CA LEU A 11 8.74 -46.27 -34.48
C LEU A 11 8.80 -46.19 -32.96
N LEU A 12 10.02 -46.23 -32.37
CA LEU A 12 10.19 -46.12 -30.92
C LEU A 12 9.83 -44.71 -30.41
N THR A 13 10.22 -43.64 -31.14
CA THR A 13 9.84 -42.27 -30.80
C THR A 13 8.34 -42.00 -30.93
N LEU A 14 7.68 -42.56 -31.93
CA LEU A 14 6.23 -42.48 -32.09
C LEU A 14 5.48 -43.23 -30.95
N LEU A 15 6.00 -44.37 -30.55
CA LEU A 15 5.43 -45.17 -29.44
C LEU A 15 5.58 -44.42 -28.10
N LEU A 16 6.75 -43.80 -27.85
CA LEU A 16 6.99 -42.95 -26.66
C LEU A 16 6.11 -41.71 -26.65
N LEU A 17 5.89 -41.07 -27.79
CA LEU A 17 4.99 -39.92 -27.93
C LEU A 17 3.52 -40.31 -27.71
N MET A 18 3.08 -41.48 -28.20
CA MET A 18 1.74 -41.98 -27.94
C MET A 18 1.54 -42.41 -26.48
N LEU A 19 2.54 -42.99 -25.84
CA LEU A 19 2.52 -43.32 -24.41
C LEU A 19 2.48 -42.04 -23.56
N SER A 20 3.28 -41.03 -23.89
CA SER A 20 3.26 -39.73 -23.19
C SER A 20 1.96 -38.97 -23.39
N ALA A 21 1.36 -39.02 -24.59
CA ALA A 21 0.05 -38.46 -24.88
C ALA A 21 -1.07 -39.21 -24.16
N GLY A 22 -0.97 -40.54 -24.08
CA GLY A 22 -1.92 -41.39 -23.31
C GLY A 22 -1.85 -41.14 -21.81
N VAL A 23 -0.64 -40.98 -21.22
CA VAL A 23 -0.45 -40.63 -19.82
C VAL A 23 -0.96 -39.21 -19.54
N LEU A 24 -0.72 -38.26 -20.49
CA LEU A 24 -1.26 -36.90 -20.39
C LEU A 24 -2.78 -36.87 -20.48
N ALA A 25 -3.38 -37.66 -21.40
CA ALA A 25 -4.83 -37.77 -21.54
C ALA A 25 -5.49 -38.48 -20.33
N TYR A 26 -4.82 -39.48 -19.76
CA TYR A 26 -5.28 -40.15 -18.53
C TYR A 26 -5.19 -39.23 -17.31
N SER A 27 -4.15 -38.39 -17.23
CA SER A 27 -4.00 -37.37 -16.14
C SER A 27 -4.97 -36.19 -16.29
N LEU A 28 -5.56 -35.99 -17.48
CA LEU A 28 -6.54 -34.92 -17.76
C LEU A 28 -8.01 -35.44 -17.66
N HIS A 29 -8.24 -36.71 -17.45
CA HIS A 29 -9.58 -37.24 -17.10
C HIS A 29 -9.82 -36.93 -15.61
N ASP A 30 -10.24 -35.70 -15.32
CA ASP A 30 -10.88 -35.38 -14.05
C ASP A 30 -12.20 -36.17 -14.00
N GLU A 31 -12.20 -37.35 -13.35
CA GLU A 31 -13.43 -37.99 -12.91
C GLU A 31 -14.20 -36.93 -12.11
N LYS A 32 -15.43 -36.60 -12.54
CA LYS A 32 -16.34 -35.79 -11.75
C LYS A 32 -16.54 -36.50 -10.42
N VAL A 33 -15.81 -36.06 -9.40
CA VAL A 33 -15.96 -36.55 -8.04
C VAL A 33 -17.34 -36.12 -7.56
N VAL A 34 -18.25 -37.03 -7.41
CA VAL A 34 -19.57 -36.80 -6.81
C VAL A 34 -19.41 -36.98 -5.30
N ILE A 35 -19.80 -35.97 -4.52
CA ILE A 35 -19.81 -36.07 -3.05
C ILE A 35 -21.23 -36.48 -2.64
N ASP A 36 -21.44 -37.81 -2.49
CA ASP A 36 -22.74 -38.38 -2.16
C ASP A 36 -23.04 -38.36 -0.67
N SER A 37 -22.00 -38.36 0.17
CA SER A 37 -22.12 -38.35 1.62
C SER A 37 -21.00 -37.57 2.27
N TYR A 38 -21.33 -36.87 3.34
CA TYR A 38 -20.35 -36.07 4.12
C TYR A 38 -20.79 -35.98 5.58
N ARG A 39 -19.80 -35.73 6.46
CA ARG A 39 -20.02 -35.39 7.84
C ARG A 39 -19.96 -33.86 7.98
N THR A 40 -20.91 -33.27 8.70
CA THR A 40 -20.88 -31.82 9.03
C THR A 40 -19.94 -31.54 10.21
N ILE A 41 -19.14 -30.50 10.10
CA ILE A 41 -18.23 -30.01 11.12
C ILE A 41 -18.84 -28.73 11.73
N ASP A 42 -18.78 -28.57 13.05
CA ASP A 42 -19.46 -27.47 13.78
C ASP A 42 -18.62 -26.16 13.85
N ARG A 43 -17.48 -26.08 13.19
CA ARG A 43 -16.63 -24.87 13.15
C ARG A 43 -16.31 -24.49 11.70
N PRO A 44 -16.08 -23.17 11.44
CA PRO A 44 -15.64 -22.73 10.12
C PRO A 44 -14.33 -23.37 9.67
N ALA A 45 -14.17 -23.59 8.37
CA ALA A 45 -12.91 -24.00 7.78
C ALA A 45 -11.87 -22.87 7.94
N ARG A 46 -10.66 -23.24 8.32
CA ARG A 46 -9.55 -22.30 8.35
C ARG A 46 -8.97 -22.16 6.95
N ILE A 47 -8.99 -20.95 6.43
CA ILE A 47 -8.42 -20.60 5.12
C ILE A 47 -7.30 -19.56 5.28
N ARG A 48 -6.36 -19.52 4.32
CA ARG A 48 -5.27 -18.55 4.30
C ARG A 48 -4.95 -18.09 2.87
N PRO A 49 -5.00 -16.77 2.55
CA PRO A 49 -5.44 -15.69 3.45
C PRO A 49 -6.88 -15.89 3.95
N ASP A 50 -7.20 -15.29 5.10
CA ASP A 50 -8.55 -15.34 5.65
C ASP A 50 -9.44 -14.28 4.99
N TYR A 51 -10.17 -14.72 3.98
CA TYR A 51 -11.15 -13.91 3.26
C TYR A 51 -12.59 -14.10 3.75
N SER A 52 -12.81 -14.79 4.87
CA SER A 52 -14.16 -15.02 5.40
C SER A 52 -14.77 -13.72 5.97
N GLY A 53 -16.05 -13.47 5.68
CA GLY A 53 -16.78 -12.31 6.21
C GLY A 53 -16.29 -10.95 5.70
N THR A 54 -15.60 -10.90 4.55
CA THR A 54 -15.14 -9.66 3.91
C THR A 54 -16.18 -9.09 2.96
N VAL A 55 -16.04 -7.80 2.62
CA VAL A 55 -16.72 -7.18 1.48
C VAL A 55 -15.77 -7.21 0.29
N ILE A 56 -16.24 -7.72 -0.84
CA ILE A 56 -15.44 -8.01 -2.03
C ILE A 56 -15.76 -6.99 -3.12
N PRO A 57 -14.76 -6.30 -3.73
CA PRO A 57 -15.00 -5.46 -4.89
C PRO A 57 -15.49 -6.31 -6.08
N PRO A 58 -16.52 -5.87 -6.83
CA PRO A 58 -17.04 -6.64 -7.97
C PRO A 58 -16.02 -6.88 -9.09
N ASN A 59 -14.98 -6.04 -9.15
CA ASN A 59 -13.95 -6.05 -10.18
C ASN A 59 -12.58 -6.53 -9.69
N ILE A 60 -12.50 -7.23 -8.55
CA ILE A 60 -11.21 -7.71 -8.00
C ILE A 60 -10.80 -9.05 -8.61
N ALA A 61 -9.50 -9.31 -8.68
CA ALA A 61 -8.92 -10.61 -9.00
C ALA A 61 -9.43 -11.72 -8.07
N PRO A 62 -9.46 -12.98 -8.50
CA PRO A 62 -9.92 -14.07 -7.67
C PRO A 62 -9.24 -14.16 -6.31
N LEU A 63 -10.02 -14.43 -5.27
CA LEU A 63 -9.54 -14.57 -3.89
C LEU A 63 -9.01 -16.01 -3.69
N ASN A 64 -7.92 -16.35 -4.36
CA ASN A 64 -7.28 -17.64 -4.17
C ASN A 64 -6.82 -17.84 -2.73
N PHE A 65 -7.06 -19.01 -2.17
CA PHE A 65 -6.71 -19.31 -0.78
C PHE A 65 -6.19 -20.74 -0.61
N ARG A 66 -5.58 -21.01 0.53
CA ARG A 66 -5.21 -22.35 0.97
C ARG A 66 -6.13 -22.77 2.09
N VAL A 67 -6.76 -23.94 1.97
CA VAL A 67 -7.45 -24.61 3.08
C VAL A 67 -6.41 -25.12 4.07
N ARG A 68 -6.58 -24.85 5.35
CA ARG A 68 -5.63 -25.25 6.41
C ARG A 68 -6.09 -26.50 7.18
N GLU A 69 -7.16 -27.12 6.73
CA GLU A 69 -7.60 -28.41 7.24
C GLU A 69 -6.78 -29.53 6.59
N GLN A 70 -6.45 -30.56 7.38
CA GLN A 70 -5.74 -31.74 6.86
C GLN A 70 -6.69 -32.60 6.05
N GLY A 71 -6.26 -33.04 4.87
CA GLY A 71 -7.03 -33.90 3.98
C GLY A 71 -6.26 -34.29 2.73
N SER A 72 -6.73 -35.30 2.06
CA SER A 72 -6.17 -35.83 0.81
C SER A 72 -6.75 -35.13 -0.43
N HIS A 73 -8.01 -34.70 -0.36
CA HIS A 73 -8.71 -34.00 -1.43
C HIS A 73 -9.55 -32.86 -0.88
N TYR A 74 -9.77 -31.86 -1.70
CA TYR A 74 -10.51 -30.65 -1.39
C TYR A 74 -11.51 -30.35 -2.49
N CYS A 75 -12.74 -30.01 -2.10
CA CYS A 75 -13.74 -29.49 -3.02
C CYS A 75 -14.26 -28.16 -2.45
N VAL A 76 -14.28 -27.12 -3.28
CA VAL A 76 -14.83 -25.82 -2.91
C VAL A 76 -15.90 -25.45 -3.90
N ARG A 77 -17.10 -25.15 -3.39
CA ARG A 77 -18.23 -24.66 -4.15
C ARG A 77 -18.39 -23.17 -3.88
N ILE A 78 -18.39 -22.37 -4.94
CA ILE A 78 -18.53 -20.91 -4.85
C ILE A 78 -19.76 -20.52 -5.66
N TYR A 79 -20.70 -19.85 -5.03
CA TYR A 79 -21.97 -19.51 -5.65
C TYR A 79 -22.60 -18.25 -5.04
N SER A 80 -23.60 -17.74 -5.73
CA SER A 80 -24.45 -16.63 -5.30
C SER A 80 -25.85 -16.86 -5.86
N GLN A 81 -26.75 -15.88 -5.73
CA GLN A 81 -28.13 -15.99 -6.21
C GLN A 81 -28.23 -16.14 -7.73
N GLN A 82 -27.30 -15.54 -8.46
CA GLN A 82 -27.26 -15.57 -9.93
C GLN A 82 -25.88 -15.95 -10.45
N GLY A 83 -25.82 -16.39 -11.69
CA GLY A 83 -24.57 -16.64 -12.39
C GLY A 83 -24.04 -18.06 -12.26
N PRO A 84 -22.76 -18.27 -12.55
CA PRO A 84 -22.17 -19.60 -12.57
C PRO A 84 -22.01 -20.16 -11.14
N PHE A 85 -22.30 -21.45 -11.00
CA PHE A 85 -21.90 -22.25 -9.86
C PHE A 85 -20.49 -22.79 -10.14
N LEU A 86 -19.51 -22.42 -9.32
CA LEU A 86 -18.15 -22.88 -9.45
C LEU A 86 -17.92 -24.04 -8.50
N GLU A 87 -17.49 -25.16 -9.03
CA GLU A 87 -17.05 -26.30 -8.23
C GLU A 87 -15.60 -26.62 -8.58
N ILE A 88 -14.73 -26.58 -7.57
CA ILE A 88 -13.29 -26.69 -7.71
C ILE A 88 -12.81 -27.89 -6.91
N PHE A 89 -12.39 -28.93 -7.60
CA PHE A 89 -11.75 -30.11 -7.01
C PHE A 89 -10.23 -29.96 -7.06
N SER A 90 -9.56 -30.35 -5.98
CA SER A 90 -8.10 -30.26 -5.90
C SER A 90 -7.54 -31.35 -4.97
N ARG A 91 -6.41 -31.94 -5.37
CA ARG A 91 -5.58 -32.77 -4.48
C ARG A 91 -4.63 -31.90 -3.63
N SER A 92 -4.52 -30.64 -3.99
CA SER A 92 -3.74 -29.64 -3.24
C SER A 92 -4.69 -28.83 -2.36
N ALA A 93 -4.25 -28.48 -1.15
CA ALA A 93 -4.97 -27.56 -0.29
C ALA A 93 -5.07 -26.13 -0.87
N LYS A 94 -4.32 -25.79 -1.94
CA LYS A 94 -4.42 -24.51 -2.65
C LYS A 94 -5.61 -24.52 -3.59
N ILE A 95 -6.52 -23.59 -3.39
CA ILE A 95 -7.71 -23.39 -4.21
C ILE A 95 -7.42 -22.23 -5.16
N ILE A 96 -7.46 -22.53 -6.46
CA ILE A 96 -7.26 -21.56 -7.54
C ILE A 96 -8.58 -21.37 -8.26
N ILE A 97 -9.14 -20.19 -8.14
CA ILE A 97 -10.46 -19.85 -8.67
C ILE A 97 -10.32 -19.43 -10.13
N PRO A 98 -11.12 -19.99 -11.07
CA PRO A 98 -11.09 -19.62 -12.49
C PRO A 98 -11.52 -18.16 -12.69
N GLU A 99 -10.61 -17.32 -13.19
CA GLU A 99 -10.75 -15.85 -13.28
C GLU A 99 -12.01 -15.43 -14.05
N LYS A 100 -12.25 -16.00 -15.24
CA LYS A 100 -13.40 -15.64 -16.08
C LYS A 100 -14.74 -15.93 -15.40
N ALA A 101 -14.86 -17.08 -14.74
CA ALA A 101 -16.08 -17.48 -14.03
C ALA A 101 -16.28 -16.63 -12.76
N TRP A 102 -15.18 -16.31 -12.05
CA TRP A 102 -15.16 -15.41 -10.90
C TRP A 102 -15.72 -14.03 -11.25
N HIS A 103 -15.18 -13.38 -12.28
CA HIS A 103 -15.65 -12.05 -12.68
C HIS A 103 -17.12 -12.07 -13.12
N LYS A 104 -17.55 -13.11 -13.83
CA LYS A 104 -18.96 -13.27 -14.21
C LYS A 104 -19.83 -13.38 -12.97
N LEU A 105 -19.43 -14.20 -11.98
CA LEU A 105 -20.18 -14.39 -10.75
C LEU A 105 -20.30 -13.07 -9.96
N LEU A 106 -19.20 -12.34 -9.75
CA LEU A 106 -19.22 -11.08 -9.03
C LEU A 106 -20.05 -10.01 -9.76
N SER A 107 -19.87 -9.86 -11.07
CA SER A 107 -20.57 -8.83 -11.85
C SER A 107 -22.09 -8.99 -11.87
N MET A 108 -22.57 -10.22 -11.81
CA MET A 108 -24.01 -10.55 -11.77
C MET A 108 -24.64 -10.37 -10.39
N ASN A 109 -23.83 -10.26 -9.33
CA ASN A 109 -24.31 -10.25 -7.94
C ASN A 109 -23.81 -9.05 -7.15
N ARG A 110 -23.67 -7.89 -7.80
CA ARG A 110 -23.32 -6.62 -7.12
C ARG A 110 -24.30 -6.31 -6.00
N ALA A 111 -23.81 -5.84 -4.89
CA ALA A 111 -24.53 -5.57 -3.64
C ALA A 111 -25.18 -6.83 -3.02
N GLY A 112 -24.83 -8.03 -3.50
CA GLY A 112 -25.34 -9.31 -3.03
C GLY A 112 -24.37 -10.07 -2.12
N GLU A 113 -24.70 -11.32 -1.88
CA GLU A 113 -23.92 -12.25 -1.06
C GLU A 113 -23.15 -13.23 -1.94
N LEU A 114 -22.00 -13.69 -1.44
CA LEU A 114 -21.16 -14.73 -2.06
C LEU A 114 -20.87 -15.82 -1.03
N TYR A 115 -21.11 -17.07 -1.41
CA TYR A 115 -21.01 -18.21 -0.53
C TYR A 115 -19.90 -19.15 -0.95
N PHE A 116 -19.21 -19.72 0.05
CA PHE A 116 -18.19 -20.75 -0.13
C PHE A 116 -18.50 -21.95 0.75
N ASP A 117 -18.79 -23.10 0.14
CA ASP A 117 -18.84 -24.38 0.84
C ASP A 117 -17.51 -25.09 0.67
N ILE A 118 -16.92 -25.52 1.76
CA ILE A 118 -15.61 -26.16 1.79
C ILE A 118 -15.77 -27.60 2.25
N PHE A 119 -15.41 -28.53 1.39
CA PHE A 119 -15.35 -29.95 1.66
C PHE A 119 -13.91 -30.42 1.71
N VAL A 120 -13.55 -31.21 2.70
CA VAL A 120 -12.22 -31.80 2.87
C VAL A 120 -12.36 -33.30 3.07
N LYS A 121 -11.70 -34.08 2.22
CA LYS A 121 -11.66 -35.52 2.33
C LYS A 121 -10.52 -35.95 3.26
N THR A 122 -10.85 -36.65 4.32
CA THR A 122 -9.87 -37.14 5.29
C THR A 122 -9.14 -38.39 4.79
N GLU A 123 -8.14 -38.88 5.51
CA GLU A 123 -7.36 -40.06 5.13
C GLU A 123 -8.20 -41.36 5.16
N ASP A 124 -9.24 -41.38 5.99
CA ASP A 124 -10.23 -42.46 6.08
C ASP A 124 -11.33 -42.42 5.01
N ASP A 125 -11.09 -41.67 3.94
CA ASP A 125 -11.95 -41.54 2.74
C ASP A 125 -13.29 -40.83 3.00
N GLN A 126 -13.48 -40.19 4.16
CA GLN A 126 -14.70 -39.50 4.55
C GLN A 126 -14.63 -38.02 4.16
N TRP A 127 -15.70 -37.50 3.51
CA TRP A 127 -15.84 -36.06 3.28
C TRP A 127 -16.38 -35.35 4.51
N ASN A 128 -15.77 -34.24 4.86
CA ASN A 128 -16.20 -33.30 5.89
C ASN A 128 -16.66 -32.00 5.25
N LEU A 129 -17.88 -31.56 5.51
CA LEU A 129 -18.39 -30.25 5.12
C LEU A 129 -18.28 -29.29 6.30
N PHE A 130 -17.64 -28.15 6.08
CA PHE A 130 -17.55 -27.05 7.03
C PHE A 130 -18.71 -26.06 6.83
N PRO A 131 -19.10 -25.29 7.87
CA PRO A 131 -20.09 -24.22 7.72
C PRO A 131 -19.76 -23.29 6.58
N THR A 132 -20.78 -22.92 5.82
CA THR A 132 -20.68 -22.01 4.67
C THR A 132 -20.04 -20.67 5.08
N ILE A 133 -19.01 -20.25 4.38
CA ILE A 133 -18.45 -18.91 4.50
C ILE A 133 -19.29 -17.97 3.66
N SER A 134 -19.83 -16.91 4.29
CA SER A 134 -20.57 -15.84 3.61
C SER A 134 -19.72 -14.58 3.53
N ASN A 135 -19.69 -13.97 2.34
CA ASN A 135 -19.07 -12.69 2.05
C ASN A 135 -20.09 -11.79 1.35
N LYS A 136 -19.88 -10.47 1.41
CA LYS A 136 -20.67 -9.52 0.63
C LYS A 136 -19.92 -9.11 -0.62
N ILE A 137 -20.64 -8.88 -1.71
CA ILE A 137 -20.11 -8.22 -2.89
C ILE A 137 -20.54 -6.76 -2.81
N ALA A 138 -19.61 -5.82 -2.91
CA ALA A 138 -19.96 -4.40 -2.94
C ALA A 138 -20.77 -4.03 -4.19
N GLY A 139 -21.50 -2.93 -4.13
CA GLY A 139 -22.11 -2.32 -5.31
C GLY A 139 -21.08 -1.60 -6.19
N GLU A 140 -20.06 -1.03 -5.54
CA GLU A 140 -19.06 -0.14 -6.13
C GLU A 140 -17.77 -0.87 -6.45
N ASP A 141 -17.23 -0.60 -7.63
CA ASP A 141 -15.90 -1.06 -8.04
C ASP A 141 -14.81 -0.42 -7.16
N ILE A 142 -13.68 -1.11 -7.01
CA ILE A 142 -12.45 -0.51 -6.54
C ILE A 142 -11.69 0.08 -7.74
N ASP A 143 -10.84 1.10 -7.53
CA ASP A 143 -9.97 1.63 -8.58
C ASP A 143 -9.15 0.52 -9.24
N GLY A 144 -8.86 0.66 -10.53
CA GLY A 144 -8.30 -0.41 -11.34
C GLY A 144 -6.88 -0.86 -10.96
N PHE A 145 -6.11 0.02 -10.28
CA PHE A 145 -4.72 -0.26 -9.96
C PHE A 145 -4.36 0.15 -8.52
N LEU A 146 -3.40 -0.59 -7.96
CA LEU A 146 -2.74 -0.26 -6.71
C LEU A 146 -1.26 -0.01 -6.98
N VAL A 147 -0.78 1.18 -6.68
CA VAL A 147 0.64 1.53 -6.73
C VAL A 147 1.24 1.38 -5.34
N TYR A 148 2.41 0.78 -5.24
CA TYR A 148 3.12 0.59 -3.97
C TYR A 148 4.62 0.48 -4.16
N ARG A 149 5.36 0.78 -3.11
CA ARG A 149 6.79 0.58 -3.05
C ARG A 149 7.12 -0.79 -2.45
N LYS A 150 7.98 -1.56 -3.12
CA LYS A 150 8.57 -2.79 -2.56
C LYS A 150 10.02 -2.55 -2.17
N MET A 151 10.38 -3.02 -0.98
CA MET A 151 11.74 -2.88 -0.46
C MET A 151 12.07 -3.99 0.53
N HIS A 152 13.36 -4.27 0.68
CA HIS A 152 13.82 -5.12 1.77
C HIS A 152 13.67 -4.39 3.11
N PRO A 153 13.25 -5.04 4.20
CA PRO A 153 13.07 -4.39 5.51
C PRO A 153 14.33 -3.69 6.04
N THR A 154 15.50 -4.23 5.71
CA THR A 154 16.80 -3.68 6.11
C THR A 154 17.43 -2.79 5.05
N HIS A 155 16.65 -2.24 4.13
CA HIS A 155 17.15 -1.45 2.99
C HIS A 155 18.15 -0.35 3.38
N TYR A 156 17.98 0.24 4.54
CA TYR A 156 18.87 1.31 5.02
C TYR A 156 20.21 0.82 5.55
N LEU A 157 20.30 -0.44 5.96
CA LEU A 157 21.56 -1.08 6.38
C LEU A 157 22.29 -1.71 5.19
N VAL A 158 21.53 -2.29 4.29
CA VAL A 158 22.04 -2.96 3.10
C VAL A 158 21.41 -2.24 1.90
N SER A 159 22.20 -1.74 0.96
CA SER A 159 21.72 -1.08 -0.26
C SER A 159 20.98 -2.09 -1.15
N GLY A 160 19.82 -2.52 -0.66
CA GLY A 160 18.93 -3.45 -1.33
C GLY A 160 18.14 -2.81 -2.47
N GLU A 161 17.49 -3.65 -3.27
CA GLU A 161 16.60 -3.20 -4.33
C GLU A 161 15.34 -2.56 -3.75
N VAL A 162 15.06 -1.33 -4.20
CA VAL A 162 13.82 -0.60 -3.92
C VAL A 162 13.18 -0.25 -5.24
N GLY A 163 11.90 -0.55 -5.38
CA GLY A 163 11.16 -0.23 -6.59
C GLY A 163 9.73 0.21 -6.29
N LEU A 164 9.22 1.05 -7.18
CA LEU A 164 7.82 1.43 -7.27
C LEU A 164 7.16 0.55 -8.32
N TYR A 165 6.09 -0.11 -7.92
CA TYR A 165 5.34 -1.05 -8.74
C TYR A 165 3.88 -0.67 -8.81
N GLN A 166 3.21 -1.11 -9.86
CA GLN A 166 1.77 -1.02 -10.00
C GLN A 166 1.17 -2.40 -10.25
N ARG A 167 0.05 -2.66 -9.60
CA ARG A 167 -0.69 -3.89 -9.65
C ARG A 167 -2.07 -3.66 -10.26
N ASN A 168 -2.40 -4.39 -11.32
CA ASN A 168 -3.77 -4.44 -11.81
C ASN A 168 -4.63 -5.23 -10.80
N LEU A 169 -5.66 -4.60 -10.26
CA LEU A 169 -6.52 -5.23 -9.25
C LEU A 169 -7.56 -6.17 -9.86
N HIS A 170 -7.86 -6.04 -11.15
CA HIS A 170 -8.78 -6.94 -11.85
C HIS A 170 -8.17 -8.33 -12.09
N ASN A 171 -6.85 -8.41 -12.22
CA ASN A 171 -6.08 -9.64 -12.37
C ASN A 171 -4.84 -9.61 -11.45
N TYR A 172 -3.84 -10.47 -11.73
CA TYR A 172 -2.63 -10.52 -10.90
C TYR A 172 -1.44 -9.84 -11.55
N ASP A 173 -1.62 -9.07 -12.63
CA ASP A 173 -0.51 -8.44 -13.37
C ASP A 173 0.13 -7.34 -12.54
N GLU A 174 1.41 -7.46 -12.33
CA GLU A 174 2.24 -6.47 -11.66
C GLU A 174 3.31 -5.98 -12.63
N SER A 175 3.48 -4.67 -12.73
CA SER A 175 4.53 -4.07 -13.54
C SER A 175 5.36 -3.06 -12.75
N LEU A 176 6.61 -2.90 -13.16
CA LEU A 176 7.56 -2.00 -12.54
C LEU A 176 7.40 -0.60 -13.14
N ILE A 177 7.23 0.42 -12.27
CA ILE A 177 7.25 1.83 -12.67
C ILE A 177 8.70 2.34 -12.67
N LEU A 178 9.42 2.20 -11.55
CA LEU A 178 10.82 2.65 -11.44
C LEU A 178 11.51 1.89 -10.32
N LYS A 179 12.80 1.56 -10.48
CA LYS A 179 13.62 0.99 -9.41
C LYS A 179 14.99 1.63 -9.32
N ASN A 180 15.57 1.62 -8.12
CA ASN A 180 16.88 2.22 -7.86
C ASN A 180 18.03 1.57 -8.63
N LYS A 181 17.91 0.31 -9.04
CA LYS A 181 18.90 -0.39 -9.87
C LYS A 181 19.12 0.27 -11.24
N TYR A 182 18.17 1.05 -11.74
CA TYR A 182 18.30 1.77 -13.02
C TYR A 182 19.23 2.99 -12.94
N TYR A 183 19.53 3.48 -11.73
CA TYR A 183 20.47 4.58 -11.51
C TYR A 183 21.41 4.22 -10.36
N LYS A 184 22.54 3.70 -10.66
CA LYS A 184 23.69 3.26 -9.81
C LYS A 184 23.54 3.37 -8.27
N GLN A 185 24.41 2.68 -7.53
CA GLN A 185 24.44 2.39 -6.09
C GLN A 185 23.91 3.49 -5.14
N GLY A 186 23.18 3.08 -4.09
CA GLY A 186 22.77 3.95 -2.99
C GLY A 186 21.52 4.80 -3.28
N GLY A 187 20.76 4.49 -4.32
CA GLY A 187 19.54 5.20 -4.67
C GLY A 187 18.29 4.69 -3.94
N CYS A 188 17.28 5.55 -3.85
CA CYS A 188 15.96 5.20 -3.34
C CYS A 188 14.87 5.81 -4.22
N VAL A 189 13.84 5.06 -4.51
CA VAL A 189 12.55 5.58 -5.01
C VAL A 189 11.67 5.77 -3.79
N ASN A 190 11.25 7.02 -3.56
CA ASN A 190 10.49 7.37 -2.36
C ASN A 190 9.29 8.22 -2.75
N CYS A 191 8.36 8.45 -1.84
CA CYS A 191 7.24 9.37 -1.96
C CYS A 191 6.70 9.51 -3.40
N HIS A 192 5.68 8.77 -3.72
CA HIS A 192 4.87 8.98 -4.92
C HIS A 192 3.52 9.54 -4.51
N THR A 193 2.90 10.31 -5.37
CA THR A 193 1.54 10.82 -5.16
C THR A 193 0.88 11.13 -6.48
N PHE A 194 -0.43 10.99 -6.50
CA PHE A 194 -1.29 11.16 -7.67
C PHE A 194 -2.31 12.27 -7.42
N CYS A 195 -2.53 13.11 -8.42
CA CYS A 195 -3.55 14.13 -8.34
C CYS A 195 -4.93 13.48 -8.56
N SER A 196 -5.79 13.49 -7.53
CA SER A 196 -7.16 12.94 -7.58
C SER A 196 -7.22 11.51 -8.13
N ASN A 197 -6.39 10.60 -7.62
CA ASN A 197 -6.27 9.18 -8.04
C ASN A 197 -5.89 8.98 -9.53
N ARG A 198 -5.45 10.02 -10.24
CA ARG A 198 -5.12 9.99 -11.67
C ARG A 198 -3.63 9.91 -11.90
N THR A 199 -3.21 9.08 -12.84
CA THR A 199 -1.79 8.84 -13.15
C THR A 199 -1.22 9.77 -14.21
N ASP A 200 -2.05 10.55 -14.89
CA ASP A 200 -1.65 11.58 -15.83
C ASP A 200 -0.96 12.78 -15.15
N LYS A 201 -1.14 12.94 -13.84
CA LYS A 201 -0.45 13.94 -13.04
C LYS A 201 0.12 13.29 -11.76
N THR A 202 1.41 12.98 -11.80
CA THR A 202 2.08 12.16 -10.78
C THR A 202 3.42 12.75 -10.39
N LEU A 203 3.76 12.67 -9.10
CA LEU A 203 5.11 12.94 -8.58
C LEU A 203 5.77 11.65 -8.09
N ILE A 204 7.06 11.51 -8.36
CA ILE A 204 7.91 10.44 -7.84
C ILE A 204 9.22 11.04 -7.37
N ALA A 205 9.47 11.03 -6.06
CA ALA A 205 10.73 11.50 -5.50
C ALA A 205 11.82 10.43 -5.59
N VAL A 206 13.02 10.85 -5.97
CA VAL A 206 14.18 9.98 -6.17
C VAL A 206 15.37 10.52 -5.37
N ARG A 207 16.09 9.64 -4.71
CA ARG A 207 17.42 9.92 -4.14
C ARG A 207 18.47 9.10 -4.87
N SER A 208 19.55 9.73 -5.26
CA SER A 208 20.71 9.06 -5.85
C SER A 208 21.98 9.73 -5.38
N ALA A 209 22.95 8.94 -4.91
CA ALA A 209 24.26 9.43 -4.52
C ALA A 209 25.06 9.96 -5.72
N VAL A 210 24.77 9.44 -6.93
CA VAL A 210 25.49 9.79 -8.16
C VAL A 210 24.83 10.94 -8.92
N TYR A 211 23.49 10.92 -9.02
CA TYR A 211 22.73 11.87 -9.85
C TYR A 211 21.97 12.92 -9.05
N GLY A 212 22.22 12.97 -7.74
CA GLY A 212 21.53 13.89 -6.81
C GLY A 212 20.10 13.46 -6.49
N SER A 213 19.47 14.19 -5.59
CA SER A 213 18.06 14.03 -5.25
C SER A 213 17.20 14.87 -6.16
N CYS A 214 16.10 14.32 -6.66
CA CYS A 214 15.19 15.03 -7.55
C CYS A 214 13.75 14.53 -7.37
N THR A 215 12.82 15.26 -7.95
CA THR A 215 11.42 14.81 -8.11
C THR A 215 11.10 14.72 -9.59
N MET A 216 10.57 13.57 -10.00
CA MET A 216 10.02 13.38 -11.33
C MET A 216 8.58 13.81 -11.33
N LEU A 217 8.23 14.81 -12.14
CA LEU A 217 6.87 15.22 -12.42
C LEU A 217 6.44 14.60 -13.74
N ILE A 218 5.37 13.82 -13.69
CA ILE A 218 4.72 13.24 -14.87
C ILE A 218 3.44 14.04 -15.12
N GLU A 219 3.29 14.59 -16.30
CA GLU A 219 2.09 15.26 -16.78
C GLU A 219 1.79 14.75 -18.20
N ASP A 220 0.59 14.26 -18.45
CA ASP A 220 0.12 13.76 -19.75
C ASP A 220 1.09 12.76 -20.41
N ASN A 221 1.61 11.81 -19.64
CA ASN A 221 2.63 10.82 -20.04
C ASN A 221 4.00 11.41 -20.45
N MET A 222 4.23 12.68 -20.20
CA MET A 222 5.55 13.29 -20.28
C MET A 222 6.14 13.43 -18.88
N ALA A 223 7.45 13.14 -18.77
CA ALA A 223 8.16 13.28 -17.50
C ALA A 223 9.16 14.42 -17.60
N ARG A 224 9.28 15.19 -16.52
CA ARG A 224 10.35 16.19 -16.33
C ARG A 224 10.99 16.03 -14.95
N LYS A 225 12.26 16.39 -14.86
CA LYS A 225 13.02 16.37 -13.62
C LYS A 225 12.99 17.75 -12.96
N ILE A 226 12.64 17.78 -11.67
CA ILE A 226 12.75 18.95 -10.80
C ILE A 226 13.97 18.73 -9.92
N GLY A 227 14.90 19.70 -9.86
CA GLY A 227 16.16 19.60 -9.14
C GLY A 227 16.06 19.68 -7.61
N ALA A 228 14.92 19.29 -7.05
CA ALA A 228 14.67 19.22 -5.62
C ALA A 228 13.88 17.96 -5.27
N LYS A 229 14.10 17.44 -4.06
CA LYS A 229 13.37 16.28 -3.55
C LYS A 229 12.16 16.73 -2.73
N PHE A 230 10.97 16.40 -3.19
CA PHE A 230 9.73 16.60 -2.46
C PHE A 230 9.40 15.35 -1.64
N THR A 231 9.25 15.53 -0.32
CA THR A 231 8.87 14.43 0.58
C THR A 231 7.45 14.64 1.09
N TYR A 232 6.74 13.56 1.37
CA TYR A 232 5.37 13.58 1.91
C TYR A 232 4.46 14.57 1.18
N THR A 233 4.31 14.36 -0.12
CA THR A 233 3.64 15.27 -1.04
C THR A 233 2.12 15.12 -1.03
N SER A 234 1.40 16.23 -1.25
CA SER A 234 -0.03 16.26 -1.53
C SER A 234 -0.35 17.24 -2.64
N TRP A 235 -1.09 16.80 -3.64
CA TRP A 235 -1.59 17.65 -4.70
C TRP A 235 -2.78 18.48 -4.23
N HIS A 236 -2.75 19.78 -4.53
CA HIS A 236 -3.98 20.56 -4.59
C HIS A 236 -4.84 20.04 -5.76
N PRO A 237 -6.17 19.91 -5.61
CA PRO A 237 -7.03 19.26 -6.62
C PRO A 237 -7.03 19.96 -7.98
N SER A 238 -6.68 21.26 -8.04
CA SER A 238 -6.49 21.97 -9.32
C SER A 238 -5.33 21.42 -10.15
N GLY A 239 -4.42 20.64 -9.54
CA GLY A 239 -3.20 20.17 -10.18
C GLY A 239 -2.15 21.27 -10.46
N LYS A 240 -2.34 22.50 -9.95
CA LYS A 240 -1.43 23.64 -10.15
C LYS A 240 -0.48 23.88 -8.97
N LEU A 241 -0.70 23.16 -7.85
CA LEU A 241 0.08 23.30 -6.63
C LEU A 241 0.31 21.94 -5.99
N VAL A 242 1.50 21.75 -5.43
CA VAL A 242 1.87 20.60 -4.61
C VAL A 242 2.42 21.09 -3.28
N SER A 243 1.79 20.73 -2.19
CA SER A 243 2.37 20.89 -0.86
C SER A 243 3.22 19.70 -0.49
N PHE A 244 4.34 19.92 0.17
CA PHE A 244 5.25 18.87 0.64
C PHE A 244 6.01 19.34 1.87
N SER A 245 6.58 18.41 2.61
CA SER A 245 7.49 18.75 3.70
C SER A 245 8.93 18.44 3.33
N ILE A 246 9.84 19.21 3.91
CA ILE A 246 11.27 18.92 3.89
C ILE A 246 11.61 18.40 5.29
N ASN A 247 12.13 17.17 5.36
CA ASN A 247 12.37 16.50 6.63
C ASN A 247 13.83 16.08 6.77
N LYS A 248 14.40 16.28 7.95
CA LYS A 248 15.70 15.75 8.37
C LYS A 248 15.46 14.58 9.31
N VAL A 249 15.46 13.36 8.75
CA VAL A 249 15.15 12.12 9.47
C VAL A 249 16.42 11.37 9.80
N ILE A 250 16.56 10.97 11.06
CA ILE A 250 17.57 10.03 11.54
C ILE A 250 16.89 8.68 11.73
N GLN A 251 17.60 7.60 11.35
CA GLN A 251 17.13 6.24 11.59
C GLN A 251 18.00 5.59 12.66
N LEU A 252 17.33 4.96 13.60
CA LEU A 252 17.93 4.19 14.68
C LEU A 252 17.51 2.73 14.58
N PHE A 253 18.30 1.87 15.23
CA PHE A 253 18.02 0.45 15.33
C PHE A 253 18.14 0.04 16.80
N HIS A 254 17.11 -0.59 17.31
CA HIS A 254 17.04 -1.12 18.67
C HIS A 254 17.37 -2.60 18.67
N SER A 255 18.19 -3.04 19.63
CA SER A 255 18.54 -4.46 19.81
C SER A 255 17.58 -5.19 20.75
N ALA A 256 16.75 -4.47 21.50
CA ALA A 256 15.92 -5.01 22.59
C ALA A 256 14.43 -4.68 22.49
N ARG A 257 13.96 -4.23 21.32
CA ARG A 257 12.55 -3.94 21.06
C ARG A 257 11.98 -4.88 20.00
N ASP A 258 10.68 -5.17 20.04
CA ASP A 258 9.98 -5.97 19.02
C ASP A 258 10.08 -5.32 17.64
N GLU A 259 9.87 -4.00 17.54
CA GLU A 259 10.22 -3.24 16.35
C GLU A 259 11.64 -2.68 16.51
N VAL A 260 12.53 -3.24 15.70
CA VAL A 260 13.97 -2.89 15.75
C VAL A 260 14.30 -1.55 15.10
N ARG A 261 13.38 -0.94 14.38
CA ARG A 261 13.59 0.28 13.62
C ARG A 261 12.88 1.46 14.25
N GLU A 262 13.53 2.62 14.23
CA GLU A 262 12.96 3.88 14.64
C GLU A 262 13.34 4.97 13.62
N ALA A 263 12.46 5.92 13.38
CA ALA A 263 12.70 7.06 12.53
C ALA A 263 12.36 8.35 13.28
N ILE A 264 13.38 9.16 13.55
CA ILE A 264 13.28 10.41 14.29
C ILE A 264 13.29 11.56 13.28
N ASP A 265 12.25 12.37 13.26
CA ASP A 265 12.21 13.65 12.53
C ASP A 265 12.77 14.77 13.42
N ILE A 266 13.98 15.22 13.13
CA ILE A 266 14.67 16.22 13.95
C ILE A 266 14.49 17.65 13.43
N ASP A 267 14.00 17.81 12.22
CA ASP A 267 13.67 19.08 11.60
C ASP A 267 12.73 18.85 10.42
N SER A 268 11.61 19.56 10.41
CA SER A 268 10.68 19.52 9.28
C SER A 268 9.99 20.84 9.03
N ALA A 269 9.78 21.16 7.78
CA ALA A 269 9.18 22.40 7.35
C ALA A 269 8.26 22.18 6.15
N MET A 270 7.12 22.86 6.15
CA MET A 270 6.15 22.83 5.05
C MET A 270 6.50 23.84 3.97
N VAL A 271 6.45 23.38 2.73
CA VAL A 271 6.65 24.19 1.52
C VAL A 271 5.64 23.78 0.44
N TYR A 272 5.48 24.59 -0.59
CA TYR A 272 4.64 24.28 -1.72
C TYR A 272 5.26 24.69 -3.04
N TYR A 273 5.03 23.90 -4.07
CA TYR A 273 5.50 24.13 -5.44
C TYR A 273 4.34 24.52 -6.35
N LEU A 274 4.48 25.66 -7.02
CA LEU A 274 3.56 26.14 -8.04
C LEU A 274 4.03 25.64 -9.41
N THR A 275 3.19 24.82 -10.09
CA THR A 275 3.59 24.14 -11.33
C THR A 275 3.77 25.07 -12.50
N ASP A 276 2.96 26.13 -12.59
CA ASP A 276 2.95 27.10 -13.69
C ASP A 276 4.18 28.01 -13.61
N SER A 277 4.43 28.62 -12.45
CA SER A 277 5.60 29.50 -12.23
C SER A 277 6.90 28.74 -11.98
N LYS A 278 6.81 27.42 -11.71
CA LYS A 278 7.95 26.56 -11.33
C LYS A 278 8.71 27.05 -10.09
N THR A 279 8.00 27.67 -9.15
CA THR A 279 8.58 28.24 -7.92
C THR A 279 8.20 27.43 -6.70
N VAL A 280 9.13 27.32 -5.74
CA VAL A 280 8.87 26.76 -4.40
C VAL A 280 8.73 27.92 -3.43
N LYS A 281 7.66 27.89 -2.64
CA LYS A 281 7.34 28.90 -1.64
C LYS A 281 7.11 28.29 -0.26
N THR A 282 7.15 29.12 0.75
CA THR A 282 6.69 28.81 2.11
C THR A 282 6.02 30.04 2.73
N SER A 283 5.43 29.86 3.89
CA SER A 283 4.84 30.94 4.69
C SER A 283 5.05 30.66 6.17
N PRO A 284 5.28 31.67 7.00
CA PRO A 284 5.32 31.50 8.46
C PRO A 284 4.02 30.90 9.04
N LYS A 285 2.92 30.96 8.30
CA LYS A 285 1.65 30.36 8.70
C LYS A 285 1.61 28.82 8.57
N ILE A 286 2.45 28.24 7.71
CA ILE A 286 2.52 26.79 7.47
C ILE A 286 3.89 26.19 7.85
N SER A 287 4.87 27.03 8.17
CA SER A 287 6.22 26.58 8.53
C SER A 287 6.82 27.49 9.59
N ARG A 288 6.82 27.01 10.82
CA ARG A 288 7.32 27.73 12.00
C ARG A 288 8.65 27.15 12.44
N LYS A 289 9.56 28.01 12.93
CA LYS A 289 10.94 27.62 13.28
C LYS A 289 11.02 26.72 14.52
N ASP A 290 10.05 26.81 15.40
CA ASP A 290 9.94 26.12 16.68
C ASP A 290 9.04 24.88 16.62
N ARG A 291 8.61 24.50 15.41
CA ARG A 291 7.74 23.34 15.23
C ARG A 291 8.24 22.39 14.13
N LEU A 292 7.83 21.15 14.25
CA LEU A 292 7.97 20.13 13.24
C LEU A 292 6.66 20.03 12.45
N GLU A 293 6.70 20.29 11.15
CA GLU A 293 5.50 20.36 10.31
C GLU A 293 5.65 19.47 9.09
N THR A 294 4.71 18.50 8.93
CA THR A 294 4.83 17.43 7.96
C THR A 294 3.45 16.87 7.53
N TYR A 295 3.44 15.99 6.56
CA TYR A 295 2.27 15.23 6.07
C TYR A 295 1.10 16.10 5.61
N PRO A 296 1.29 16.95 4.58
CA PRO A 296 0.19 17.72 4.00
C PRO A 296 -0.89 16.86 3.38
N ALA A 297 -2.14 17.32 3.45
CA ALA A 297 -3.29 16.73 2.78
C ALA A 297 -4.30 17.81 2.40
N TRP A 298 -4.57 17.97 1.11
CA TRP A 298 -5.57 18.91 0.62
C TRP A 298 -6.98 18.34 0.69
N THR A 299 -7.94 19.21 0.98
CA THR A 299 -9.35 18.89 0.77
C THR A 299 -9.65 18.77 -0.72
N PRO A 300 -10.66 17.94 -1.12
CA PRO A 300 -11.02 17.76 -2.53
C PRO A 300 -11.50 19.04 -3.26
N ASP A 301 -11.98 20.03 -2.51
CA ASP A 301 -12.34 21.36 -3.01
C ASP A 301 -11.15 22.34 -3.09
N GLY A 302 -10.01 21.98 -2.48
CA GLY A 302 -8.79 22.80 -2.44
C GLY A 302 -8.82 23.96 -1.45
N HIS A 303 -9.86 24.11 -0.64
CA HIS A 303 -9.97 25.24 0.28
C HIS A 303 -9.14 25.12 1.54
N TYR A 304 -8.81 23.89 1.98
CA TYR A 304 -8.04 23.66 3.19
C TYR A 304 -6.86 22.72 2.95
N LEU A 305 -5.74 23.08 3.56
CA LEU A 305 -4.59 22.20 3.75
C LEU A 305 -4.59 21.68 5.18
N TYR A 306 -4.66 20.36 5.36
CA TYR A 306 -4.44 19.67 6.62
C TYR A 306 -2.98 19.24 6.70
N PHE A 307 -2.39 19.29 7.89
CA PHE A 307 -1.03 18.76 8.12
C PHE A 307 -0.81 18.46 9.60
N CYS A 308 0.31 17.79 9.89
CA CYS A 308 0.69 17.43 11.24
C CYS A 308 1.72 18.44 11.77
N SER A 309 1.56 18.90 13.00
CA SER A 309 2.43 19.90 13.61
C SER A 309 2.75 19.56 15.06
N ALA A 310 4.02 19.47 15.43
CA ALA A 310 4.47 19.21 16.79
C ALA A 310 5.45 20.30 17.28
N PRO A 311 5.50 20.61 18.58
CA PRO A 311 6.56 21.45 19.11
C PRO A 311 7.92 20.78 18.94
N MET A 312 8.94 21.54 18.57
CA MET A 312 10.32 21.09 18.60
C MET A 312 10.82 21.16 20.05
N LEU A 313 11.15 20.02 20.64
CA LEU A 313 11.52 19.91 22.06
C LEU A 313 13.01 20.16 22.33
N TRP A 314 13.81 20.40 21.31
CA TRP A 314 15.24 20.72 21.40
C TRP A 314 15.53 22.13 20.95
N SER A 315 16.58 22.73 21.55
CA SER A 315 16.87 24.17 21.41
C SER A 315 17.51 24.51 20.07
N SER A 316 18.16 23.55 19.33
CA SER A 316 18.76 23.76 18.02
C SER A 316 18.71 22.52 17.14
N LYS A 317 18.70 22.74 15.82
CA LYS A 317 18.73 21.67 14.81
C LYS A 317 20.05 20.87 14.77
N GLU A 318 21.06 21.32 15.51
CA GLU A 318 22.37 20.68 15.65
C GLU A 318 22.48 19.87 16.95
N GLU A 319 21.55 20.05 17.87
CA GLU A 319 21.48 19.30 19.10
C GLU A 319 21.27 17.80 18.84
N LYS A 320 21.99 16.96 19.58
CA LYS A 320 21.81 15.51 19.51
C LYS A 320 20.51 15.14 20.25
N VAL A 321 19.47 14.88 19.51
CA VAL A 321 18.18 14.46 20.07
C VAL A 321 18.29 13.06 20.65
N SER A 322 18.00 12.90 21.94
CA SER A 322 17.92 11.59 22.58
C SER A 322 16.59 10.90 22.23
N LEU A 323 16.55 9.59 22.34
CA LEU A 323 15.34 8.83 22.08
C LEU A 323 14.25 9.16 23.11
N GLU A 324 14.63 9.30 24.39
CA GLU A 324 13.70 9.62 25.48
C GLU A 324 13.04 10.99 25.29
N LEU A 325 13.75 11.95 24.69
CA LEU A 325 13.18 13.25 24.34
C LEU A 325 12.25 13.13 23.13
N TYR A 326 12.64 12.33 22.13
CA TYR A 326 11.82 12.11 20.95
C TYR A 326 10.52 11.35 21.24
N GLU A 327 10.52 10.43 22.18
CA GLU A 327 9.34 9.71 22.66
C GLU A 327 8.27 10.61 23.30
N GLN A 328 8.60 11.87 23.56
CA GLN A 328 7.66 12.91 24.01
C GLN A 328 7.04 13.72 22.86
N VAL A 329 7.55 13.59 21.63
CA VAL A 329 7.04 14.32 20.47
C VAL A 329 5.69 13.75 20.04
N ARG A 330 4.66 14.59 20.06
CA ARG A 330 3.33 14.27 19.57
C ARG A 330 2.84 15.35 18.63
N TYR A 331 2.32 14.94 17.51
CA TYR A 331 1.83 15.85 16.47
C TYR A 331 0.33 16.10 16.66
N ASP A 332 -0.03 17.36 16.67
CA ASP A 332 -1.40 17.82 16.47
C ASP A 332 -1.81 17.61 15.02
N LEU A 333 -3.10 17.38 14.77
CA LEU A 333 -3.67 17.58 13.45
C LEU A 333 -4.19 19.02 13.35
N VAL A 334 -3.68 19.76 12.36
CA VAL A 334 -4.08 21.15 12.11
C VAL A 334 -4.58 21.33 10.69
N ARG A 335 -5.36 22.39 10.45
CA ARG A 335 -5.74 22.84 9.10
C ARG A 335 -5.58 24.35 8.94
N ILE A 336 -5.44 24.77 7.71
CA ILE A 336 -5.39 26.18 7.33
C ILE A 336 -6.09 26.38 5.99
N SER A 337 -6.86 27.45 5.84
CA SER A 337 -7.48 27.80 4.56
C SER A 337 -6.47 28.40 3.59
N TYR A 338 -6.70 28.22 2.30
CA TYR A 338 -5.85 28.74 1.24
C TYR A 338 -6.67 29.18 0.03
N ASP A 339 -6.40 30.37 -0.46
CA ASP A 339 -6.94 30.85 -1.74
C ASP A 339 -5.88 30.77 -2.82
N ILE A 340 -6.07 29.87 -3.78
CA ILE A 340 -5.14 29.64 -4.89
C ILE A 340 -5.08 30.82 -5.88
N ASN A 341 -6.11 31.66 -5.95
CA ASN A 341 -6.16 32.79 -6.89
C ASN A 341 -5.32 33.96 -6.40
N THR A 342 -5.27 34.16 -5.08
CA THR A 342 -4.53 35.25 -4.44
C THR A 342 -3.23 34.78 -3.79
N ASP A 343 -2.96 33.45 -3.77
CA ASP A 343 -1.83 32.83 -3.08
C ASP A 343 -1.75 33.24 -1.59
N THR A 344 -2.89 33.21 -0.89
CA THR A 344 -2.99 33.67 0.50
C THR A 344 -3.46 32.56 1.45
N TRP A 345 -2.81 32.52 2.61
CA TRP A 345 -3.10 31.59 3.70
C TRP A 345 -3.95 32.28 4.77
N GLY A 346 -4.98 31.60 5.26
CA GLY A 346 -5.84 32.05 6.34
C GLY A 346 -5.21 31.88 7.73
N GLU A 347 -6.03 31.55 8.72
CA GLU A 347 -5.58 31.28 10.09
C GLU A 347 -5.50 29.78 10.35
N LEU A 348 -4.58 29.38 11.22
CA LEU A 348 -4.34 28.00 11.59
C LEU A 348 -5.35 27.56 12.63
N GLU A 349 -5.96 26.40 12.41
CA GLU A 349 -6.92 25.76 13.32
C GLU A 349 -6.39 24.39 13.78
N THR A 350 -6.37 24.13 15.09
CA THR A 350 -6.08 22.80 15.64
C THR A 350 -7.37 21.99 15.69
N LEU A 351 -7.37 20.81 15.07
CA LEU A 351 -8.53 19.94 14.96
C LEU A 351 -8.50 18.79 15.96
N LEU A 352 -7.32 18.18 16.14
CA LEU A 352 -7.03 17.17 17.13
C LEU A 352 -5.77 17.58 17.86
N ALA A 353 -5.91 18.03 19.11
CA ALA A 353 -4.78 18.37 19.94
C ALA A 353 -4.17 17.10 20.55
N ALA A 354 -2.86 16.95 20.43
CA ALA A 354 -2.14 15.82 21.00
C ALA A 354 -2.21 15.82 22.54
N GLU A 355 -2.31 16.99 23.17
CA GLU A 355 -2.53 17.14 24.62
C GLU A 355 -3.87 16.54 25.07
N GLU A 356 -4.93 16.69 24.25
CA GLU A 356 -6.27 16.15 24.56
C GLU A 356 -6.38 14.65 24.27
N THR A 357 -5.74 14.19 23.18
CA THR A 357 -5.84 12.79 22.75
C THR A 357 -4.82 11.87 23.44
N GLY A 358 -3.71 12.42 23.96
CA GLY A 358 -2.56 11.68 24.45
C GLY A 358 -1.75 10.98 23.35
N MET A 359 -2.10 11.20 22.07
CA MET A 359 -1.53 10.48 20.92
C MET A 359 -1.00 11.46 19.88
N THR A 360 -0.11 10.96 19.02
CA THR A 360 0.35 11.67 17.84
C THR A 360 -0.57 11.38 16.65
N ALA A 361 -1.00 12.42 15.92
CA ALA A 361 -1.82 12.31 14.71
C ALA A 361 -0.95 12.43 13.45
N LEU A 362 -1.03 11.45 12.53
CA LEU A 362 -0.12 11.32 11.40
C LEU A 362 -0.86 10.97 10.10
N LEU A 363 -0.26 11.34 8.96
CA LEU A 363 -0.71 10.93 7.63
C LEU A 363 -2.21 11.22 7.35
N PRO A 364 -2.70 12.44 7.55
CA PRO A 364 -4.09 12.75 7.22
C PRO A 364 -4.36 12.51 5.74
N ARG A 365 -5.52 11.92 5.41
CA ARG A 365 -6.01 11.73 4.05
C ARG A 365 -7.51 11.94 4.01
N ILE A 366 -7.97 12.96 3.30
CA ILE A 366 -9.39 13.27 3.13
C ILE A 366 -9.94 12.39 1.99
N SER A 367 -11.13 11.81 2.20
CA SER A 367 -11.82 11.07 1.14
C SER A 367 -12.18 11.97 -0.04
N PRO A 368 -12.22 11.47 -1.27
CA PRO A 368 -12.56 12.27 -2.46
C PRO A 368 -13.91 12.99 -2.40
N ASP A 369 -14.88 12.46 -1.64
CA ASP A 369 -16.17 13.12 -1.38
C ASP A 369 -16.11 14.22 -0.30
N GLY A 370 -14.95 14.41 0.35
CA GLY A 370 -14.73 15.41 1.39
C GLY A 370 -15.35 15.09 2.75
N ARG A 371 -16.02 13.95 2.91
CA ARG A 371 -16.74 13.62 4.14
C ARG A 371 -15.86 13.03 5.23
N TRP A 372 -14.90 12.19 4.86
CA TRP A 372 -14.12 11.41 5.81
C TRP A 372 -12.65 11.84 5.83
N LEU A 373 -12.08 11.91 7.02
CA LEU A 373 -10.66 12.03 7.22
C LEU A 373 -10.13 10.74 7.84
N LEU A 374 -9.25 10.06 7.13
CA LEU A 374 -8.51 8.88 7.59
C LEU A 374 -7.11 9.31 8.02
N LEU A 375 -6.64 8.83 9.17
CA LEU A 375 -5.31 9.15 9.70
C LEU A 375 -4.77 7.97 10.51
N CYS A 376 -3.46 7.97 10.75
CA CYS A 376 -2.83 7.11 11.73
C CYS A 376 -2.72 7.85 13.07
N MET A 377 -2.92 7.14 14.17
CA MET A 377 -2.55 7.63 15.50
C MET A 377 -1.70 6.58 16.21
N SER A 378 -0.71 7.04 16.95
CA SER A 378 0.20 6.21 17.76
C SER A 378 0.65 6.99 19.00
N ASP A 379 1.51 6.37 19.83
CA ASP A 379 1.89 6.96 21.11
C ASP A 379 2.76 8.20 20.95
N TYR A 380 3.69 8.21 19.97
CA TYR A 380 4.62 9.32 19.73
C TYR A 380 5.19 9.31 18.31
N GLY A 381 5.99 10.30 17.99
CA GLY A 381 6.86 10.36 16.81
C GLY A 381 6.13 10.59 15.50
N CYS A 382 6.86 10.40 14.39
CA CYS A 382 6.38 10.73 13.04
C CYS A 382 6.25 9.54 12.09
N PHE A 383 6.64 8.31 12.48
CA PHE A 383 6.75 7.22 11.52
C PHE A 383 5.92 5.98 11.92
N PRO A 384 4.62 5.97 11.59
CA PRO A 384 3.67 4.98 12.10
C PRO A 384 4.03 3.54 11.76
N ALA A 385 4.72 3.28 10.63
CA ALA A 385 5.14 1.92 10.25
C ALA A 385 6.16 1.27 11.21
N PHE A 386 6.77 2.06 12.10
CA PHE A 386 7.73 1.62 13.12
C PHE A 386 7.17 1.74 14.54
N GLN A 387 5.87 2.01 14.67
CA GLN A 387 5.14 2.04 15.93
C GLN A 387 4.17 0.86 15.94
N GLN A 388 4.33 -0.07 16.88
CA GLN A 388 3.46 -1.25 16.95
C GLN A 388 2.01 -0.84 17.22
N GLU A 389 1.82 0.19 18.03
CA GLU A 389 0.55 0.75 18.47
C GLU A 389 -0.10 1.68 17.43
N SER A 390 0.53 1.83 16.25
CA SER A 390 -0.04 2.65 15.20
C SER A 390 -1.29 2.02 14.61
N ASP A 391 -2.38 2.74 14.74
CA ASP A 391 -3.73 2.38 14.31
C ASP A 391 -4.32 3.38 13.30
N LEU A 392 -5.28 2.92 12.51
CA LEU A 392 -6.10 3.77 11.65
C LEU A 392 -7.30 4.31 12.42
N TYR A 393 -7.52 5.60 12.27
CA TYR A 393 -8.65 6.34 12.85
C TYR A 393 -9.42 7.09 11.77
N LEU A 394 -10.71 7.28 11.98
CA LEU A 394 -11.62 7.98 11.07
C LEU A 394 -12.31 9.14 11.79
N VAL A 395 -12.35 10.30 11.14
CA VAL A 395 -13.12 11.47 11.56
C VAL A 395 -14.22 11.74 10.54
N ASP A 396 -15.45 11.92 10.96
CA ASP A 396 -16.55 12.44 10.14
C ASP A 396 -16.45 13.96 10.08
N LEU A 397 -15.93 14.50 8.97
CA LEU A 397 -15.74 15.93 8.77
C LEU A 397 -17.07 16.66 8.63
N GLN A 398 -18.11 16.02 8.11
CA GLN A 398 -19.44 16.62 8.00
C GLN A 398 -20.06 16.82 9.38
N ALA A 399 -20.00 15.81 10.24
CA ALA A 399 -20.47 15.91 11.62
C ALA A 399 -19.60 16.91 12.43
N ALA A 400 -18.28 16.88 12.22
CA ALA A 400 -17.35 17.81 12.88
C ALA A 400 -17.63 19.27 12.52
N ASN A 401 -17.89 19.58 11.25
CA ASN A 401 -18.22 20.93 10.80
C ASN A 401 -19.56 21.44 11.39
N GLN A 402 -20.51 20.53 11.66
CA GLN A 402 -21.80 20.88 12.28
C GLN A 402 -21.69 21.13 13.79
N THR A 403 -20.85 20.37 14.47
CA THR A 403 -20.72 20.39 15.94
C THR A 403 -19.56 21.27 16.43
N GLY A 404 -18.64 21.67 15.55
CA GLY A 404 -17.39 22.33 15.90
C GLY A 404 -16.39 21.41 16.62
N ARG A 405 -16.65 20.10 16.69
CA ARG A 405 -15.80 19.15 17.41
C ARG A 405 -15.33 18.00 16.49
N HIS A 406 -14.04 17.82 16.39
CA HIS A 406 -13.42 16.72 15.68
C HIS A 406 -13.17 15.54 16.64
N THR A 407 -13.70 14.38 16.31
CA THR A 407 -13.53 13.16 17.11
C THR A 407 -12.97 12.05 16.22
N ALA A 408 -11.79 11.56 16.56
CA ALA A 408 -11.16 10.45 15.88
C ALA A 408 -11.65 9.13 16.47
N ARG A 409 -12.23 8.27 15.64
CA ARG A 409 -12.74 6.94 16.02
C ARG A 409 -11.77 5.87 15.52
N ARG A 410 -11.27 5.03 16.45
CA ARG A 410 -10.41 3.88 16.09
C ARG A 410 -11.19 2.90 15.22
N LEU A 411 -10.58 2.42 14.15
CA LEU A 411 -11.22 1.50 13.21
C LEU A 411 -11.10 0.04 13.65
N THR A 412 -12.10 -0.76 13.27
CA THR A 412 -12.14 -2.21 13.56
C THR A 412 -11.22 -3.04 12.66
N VAL A 413 -10.58 -2.42 11.67
CA VAL A 413 -9.60 -3.07 10.77
C VAL A 413 -8.22 -3.19 11.39
N ASN A 414 -7.98 -2.47 12.49
CA ASN A 414 -6.72 -2.47 13.21
C ASN A 414 -6.47 -3.82 13.90
N SER A 415 -5.22 -4.17 14.01
CA SER A 415 -4.73 -5.38 14.64
C SER A 415 -3.97 -5.07 15.96
N ASP A 416 -3.20 -6.01 16.45
CA ASP A 416 -2.21 -5.84 17.51
C ASP A 416 -0.82 -5.44 16.97
N ARG A 417 -0.77 -5.05 15.70
CA ARG A 417 0.44 -4.65 14.97
C ARG A 417 0.19 -3.34 14.23
N SER A 418 1.27 -2.73 13.74
CA SER A 418 1.20 -1.45 13.03
C SER A 418 0.32 -1.50 11.78
N GLU A 419 -0.64 -0.58 11.71
CA GLU A 419 -1.30 -0.12 10.50
C GLU A 419 -0.77 1.25 10.10
N SER A 420 -0.50 1.44 8.80
CA SER A 420 0.14 2.68 8.32
C SER A 420 -0.08 2.90 6.82
N TRP A 421 0.33 4.08 6.33
CA TRP A 421 0.37 4.39 4.90
C TRP A 421 -0.90 3.99 4.16
N HIS A 422 -1.94 4.77 4.34
CA HIS A 422 -3.25 4.51 3.76
C HIS A 422 -3.58 5.46 2.60
N SER A 423 -4.52 5.05 1.76
CA SER A 423 -5.08 5.85 0.66
C SER A 423 -6.55 5.52 0.44
N TRP A 424 -7.25 6.46 -0.18
CA TRP A 424 -8.64 6.29 -0.62
C TRP A 424 -8.71 5.89 -2.09
N ALA A 425 -9.72 5.09 -2.44
CA ALA A 425 -10.17 4.98 -3.82
C ALA A 425 -10.94 6.23 -4.24
N SER A 426 -10.98 6.49 -5.55
CA SER A 426 -11.61 7.68 -6.13
C SER A 426 -13.09 7.85 -5.80
N ASN A 427 -13.79 6.77 -5.46
CA ASN A 427 -15.21 6.75 -5.10
C ASN A 427 -15.47 6.85 -3.58
N SER A 428 -14.46 7.03 -2.74
CA SER A 428 -14.58 7.11 -1.28
C SER A 428 -15.16 5.86 -0.59
N ARG A 429 -15.20 4.70 -1.28
CA ARG A 429 -15.77 3.45 -0.75
C ARG A 429 -14.72 2.40 -0.43
N TRP A 430 -13.49 2.58 -0.89
CA TRP A 430 -12.40 1.66 -0.63
C TRP A 430 -11.21 2.38 -0.04
N ILE A 431 -10.54 1.72 0.88
CA ILE A 431 -9.24 2.13 1.42
C ILE A 431 -8.21 1.04 1.19
N ALA A 432 -6.99 1.45 0.89
CA ALA A 432 -5.81 0.59 0.90
C ALA A 432 -4.87 1.06 2.00
N PHE A 433 -4.24 0.13 2.70
CA PHE A 433 -3.28 0.45 3.76
C PHE A 433 -2.22 -0.63 3.93
N SER A 434 -1.11 -0.26 4.55
CA SER A 434 -0.04 -1.19 4.92
C SER A 434 -0.24 -1.68 6.34
N SER A 435 -0.18 -3.00 6.56
CA SER A 435 -0.28 -3.58 7.90
C SER A 435 0.76 -4.67 8.12
N LYS A 436 1.23 -4.80 9.35
CA LYS A 436 2.09 -5.89 9.81
C LYS A 436 1.32 -7.04 10.47
N GLN A 437 -0.02 -7.04 10.48
CA GLN A 437 -0.86 -8.01 11.17
C GLN A 437 -0.58 -9.47 10.81
N ARG A 438 0.06 -9.73 9.66
CA ARG A 438 0.33 -11.10 9.20
C ARG A 438 1.46 -11.78 9.95
N ASP A 439 2.57 -11.08 10.20
CA ASP A 439 3.81 -11.67 10.72
C ASP A 439 4.60 -10.73 11.67
N GLY A 440 4.11 -9.52 11.92
CA GLY A 440 4.74 -8.51 12.77
C GLY A 440 5.98 -7.84 12.16
N VAL A 441 6.49 -8.31 11.04
CA VAL A 441 7.77 -7.85 10.45
C VAL A 441 7.56 -7.10 9.13
N PHE A 442 6.82 -7.73 8.20
CA PHE A 442 6.66 -7.20 6.85
C PHE A 442 5.32 -6.48 6.72
N THR A 443 5.37 -5.21 6.34
CA THR A 443 4.16 -4.53 5.88
C THR A 443 3.61 -5.21 4.62
N ARG A 444 2.28 -5.46 4.62
CA ARG A 444 1.53 -6.04 3.51
C ARG A 444 0.38 -5.11 3.12
N PRO A 445 0.00 -5.06 1.84
CA PRO A 445 -1.13 -4.24 1.42
C PRO A 445 -2.45 -4.94 1.75
N TYR A 446 -3.34 -4.23 2.41
CA TYR A 446 -4.70 -4.64 2.70
C TYR A 446 -5.68 -3.68 2.05
N LEU A 447 -6.85 -4.20 1.69
CA LEU A 447 -7.96 -3.47 1.13
C LEU A 447 -9.17 -3.62 2.05
N SER A 448 -9.92 -2.54 2.27
CA SER A 448 -11.15 -2.61 3.06
C SER A 448 -12.24 -1.72 2.48
N TYR A 449 -13.49 -2.16 2.60
CA TYR A 449 -14.66 -1.40 2.22
C TYR A 449 -15.12 -0.50 3.35
N ILE A 450 -15.55 0.70 3.01
CA ILE A 450 -16.21 1.64 3.90
C ILE A 450 -17.57 2.01 3.31
N ASP A 451 -18.64 1.87 4.10
CA ASP A 451 -19.97 2.24 3.66
C ASP A 451 -20.28 3.73 3.91
N GLU A 452 -21.46 4.16 3.48
CA GLU A 452 -21.91 5.56 3.62
C GLU A 452 -22.02 6.02 5.09
N SER A 453 -22.20 5.10 6.02
CA SER A 453 -22.24 5.43 7.44
C SER A 453 -20.84 5.57 8.07
N GLY A 454 -19.77 5.30 7.30
CA GLY A 454 -18.40 5.25 7.78
C GLY A 454 -18.03 3.96 8.51
N LYS A 455 -18.87 2.92 8.41
CA LYS A 455 -18.52 1.59 8.90
C LYS A 455 -17.47 0.98 7.99
N VAL A 456 -16.32 0.60 8.57
CA VAL A 456 -15.23 -0.07 7.87
C VAL A 456 -15.33 -1.56 8.13
N TYR A 457 -15.24 -2.35 7.06
CA TYR A 457 -15.41 -3.80 7.09
C TYR A 457 -14.07 -4.53 7.22
N LYS A 458 -14.12 -5.83 7.53
CA LYS A 458 -12.93 -6.67 7.68
C LYS A 458 -12.00 -6.51 6.48
N PRO A 459 -10.70 -6.21 6.71
CA PRO A 459 -9.75 -6.02 5.62
C PRO A 459 -9.40 -7.35 4.97
N MET A 460 -9.17 -7.32 3.66
CA MET A 460 -8.63 -8.44 2.90
C MET A 460 -7.20 -8.15 2.48
N LEU A 461 -6.32 -9.13 2.67
CA LEU A 461 -4.97 -9.11 2.13
C LEU A 461 -5.03 -9.07 0.60
N LEU A 462 -4.19 -8.26 -0.05
CA LEU A 462 -4.14 -8.14 -1.51
C LEU A 462 -4.05 -9.53 -2.16
N PRO A 463 -5.05 -9.93 -2.99
CA PRO A 463 -5.10 -11.26 -3.59
C PRO A 463 -3.88 -11.58 -4.45
N GLN A 464 -3.41 -12.82 -4.39
CA GLN A 464 -2.26 -13.30 -5.16
C GLN A 464 -2.63 -14.52 -5.99
N LYS A 465 -2.02 -14.66 -7.18
CA LYS A 465 -2.21 -15.84 -8.03
C LYS A 465 -1.85 -17.13 -7.26
N ASN A 466 -0.71 -17.11 -6.55
CA ASN A 466 -0.37 -18.16 -5.59
C ASN A 466 -0.81 -17.72 -4.19
N PRO A 467 -1.79 -18.37 -3.55
CA PRO A 467 -2.29 -17.95 -2.24
C PRO A 467 -1.25 -17.99 -1.11
N THR A 468 -0.14 -18.71 -1.30
CA THR A 468 0.96 -18.79 -0.33
C THR A 468 2.12 -17.84 -0.65
N PHE A 469 1.95 -16.91 -1.60
CA PHE A 469 3.01 -15.99 -2.03
C PHE A 469 3.63 -15.22 -0.87
N PHE A 470 2.83 -14.67 0.02
CA PHE A 470 3.33 -13.91 1.16
C PHE A 470 3.96 -14.76 2.29
N ASP A 471 3.89 -16.10 2.22
CA ASP A 471 4.55 -16.97 3.20
C ASP A 471 6.09 -16.96 3.03
N SER A 472 6.57 -16.70 1.82
CA SER A 472 8.00 -16.67 1.48
C SER A 472 8.49 -15.30 0.96
N CYS A 473 7.61 -14.30 0.88
CA CYS A 473 7.96 -12.99 0.38
C CYS A 473 8.70 -12.17 1.43
N LEU A 474 9.99 -11.91 1.21
CA LEU A 474 10.87 -11.15 2.10
C LEU A 474 10.86 -9.63 1.82
N GLN A 475 9.97 -9.13 0.97
CA GLN A 475 9.83 -7.71 0.68
C GLN A 475 8.69 -7.10 1.49
N ALA A 476 8.91 -5.91 2.04
CA ALA A 476 7.87 -5.06 2.60
C ALA A 476 7.18 -4.25 1.49
N TYR A 477 5.87 -4.06 1.62
CA TYR A 477 5.02 -3.27 0.73
C TYR A 477 4.59 -2.01 1.47
N ASN A 478 4.99 -0.84 0.99
CA ASN A 478 4.71 0.42 1.65
C ASN A 478 3.97 1.39 0.73
N THR A 479 3.30 2.37 1.35
CA THR A 479 2.63 3.47 0.66
C THR A 479 1.73 3.00 -0.48
N PRO A 480 0.75 2.12 -0.21
CA PRO A 480 -0.21 1.71 -1.23
C PRO A 480 -1.10 2.88 -1.61
N GLU A 481 -1.20 3.21 -2.90
CA GLU A 481 -2.12 4.21 -3.41
C GLU A 481 -3.02 3.63 -4.50
N LEU A 482 -4.32 3.79 -4.33
CA LEU A 482 -5.34 3.39 -5.29
C LEU A 482 -5.40 4.43 -6.41
N VAL A 483 -5.37 3.96 -7.67
CA VAL A 483 -5.41 4.81 -8.86
C VAL A 483 -6.29 4.22 -9.94
N LEU A 484 -6.93 5.10 -10.70
CA LEU A 484 -7.90 4.72 -11.75
C LEU A 484 -7.25 3.96 -12.91
N GLN A 485 -6.04 4.34 -13.31
CA GLN A 485 -5.34 3.83 -14.48
C GLN A 485 -3.86 3.56 -14.19
N PRO A 486 -3.16 2.77 -15.03
CA PRO A 486 -1.74 2.55 -14.84
C PRO A 486 -0.90 3.77 -15.20
N VAL A 487 0.25 3.93 -14.54
CA VAL A 487 1.32 4.83 -14.99
C VAL A 487 1.89 4.30 -16.28
N ARG A 488 1.81 5.07 -17.36
CA ARG A 488 2.20 4.64 -18.72
C ARG A 488 3.65 4.97 -19.08
N VAL A 489 4.29 5.89 -18.35
CA VAL A 489 5.69 6.25 -18.60
C VAL A 489 6.58 5.09 -18.20
N THR A 490 7.42 4.60 -19.13
CA THR A 490 8.28 3.45 -18.88
C THR A 490 9.38 3.76 -17.86
N GLY A 491 9.75 2.76 -17.06
CA GLY A 491 10.82 2.89 -16.07
C GLY A 491 12.18 3.30 -16.67
N GLU A 492 12.48 2.86 -17.89
CA GLU A 492 13.68 3.29 -18.61
C GLU A 492 13.66 4.79 -18.97
N LYS A 493 12.49 5.29 -19.41
CA LYS A 493 12.32 6.73 -19.71
C LYS A 493 12.49 7.54 -18.43
N LEU A 494 11.87 7.14 -17.33
CA LEU A 494 12.04 7.79 -16.02
C LEU A 494 13.49 7.76 -15.55
N ALA A 495 14.15 6.61 -15.63
CA ALA A 495 15.55 6.47 -15.26
C ALA A 495 16.49 7.34 -16.11
N ARG A 496 16.18 7.54 -17.39
CA ARG A 496 16.92 8.47 -18.26
C ARG A 496 16.84 9.90 -17.74
N PHE A 497 15.66 10.36 -17.34
CA PHE A 497 15.49 11.68 -16.73
C PHE A 497 16.24 11.80 -15.39
N VAL A 498 16.22 10.77 -14.53
CA VAL A 498 17.00 10.78 -13.28
C VAL A 498 18.49 11.00 -13.59
N ARG A 499 19.03 10.34 -14.62
CA ARG A 499 20.44 10.43 -15.01
C ARG A 499 20.79 11.72 -15.79
N SER A 500 19.79 12.41 -16.34
CA SER A 500 20.00 13.64 -17.11
C SER A 500 20.47 14.78 -16.22
N SER A 501 21.33 15.65 -16.77
CA SER A 501 21.64 16.96 -16.20
C SER A 501 20.52 17.99 -16.46
N ASP A 502 19.66 17.74 -17.44
CA ASP A 502 18.52 18.60 -17.76
C ASP A 502 17.45 18.47 -16.66
N GLN A 503 17.22 19.60 -15.98
CA GLN A 503 16.26 19.70 -14.89
C GLN A 503 15.69 21.11 -14.73
N THR A 504 14.47 21.19 -14.24
CA THR A 504 13.91 22.45 -13.76
C THR A 504 14.61 22.79 -12.44
N THR A 505 15.39 23.87 -12.43
CA THR A 505 15.99 24.39 -11.20
C THR A 505 14.90 25.11 -10.40
N VAL A 506 14.91 24.91 -9.10
CA VAL A 506 14.02 25.59 -8.14
C VAL A 506 14.83 26.11 -6.98
N ASP A 507 14.56 27.34 -6.58
CA ASP A 507 15.14 27.91 -5.39
C ASP A 507 14.32 27.48 -4.17
N MET A 508 14.98 26.83 -3.22
CA MET A 508 14.32 26.35 -2.01
C MET A 508 14.32 27.47 -0.97
N PRO A 509 13.16 27.91 -0.48
CA PRO A 509 13.06 29.03 0.47
C PRO A 509 13.59 28.70 1.87
N ILE A 510 13.80 27.40 2.13
CA ILE A 510 14.33 26.89 3.39
C ILE A 510 15.51 25.97 3.08
N THR A 511 16.65 26.26 3.70
CA THR A 511 17.82 25.37 3.66
C THR A 511 17.84 24.55 4.95
N MET A 512 17.53 23.26 4.85
CA MET A 512 17.83 22.32 5.93
C MET A 512 19.35 22.10 5.94
N SER A 513 19.99 22.26 7.10
CA SER A 513 21.41 21.92 7.26
C SER A 513 21.59 20.44 6.87
N THR A 514 22.19 20.22 5.70
CA THR A 514 22.62 18.86 5.32
C THR A 514 23.64 18.40 6.36
N PRO A 515 23.51 17.23 6.99
CA PRO A 515 24.64 16.65 7.66
C PRO A 515 25.74 16.55 6.62
N SER A 516 26.92 17.11 6.88
CA SER A 516 28.10 16.84 6.07
C SER A 516 28.14 15.32 5.91
N ALA A 517 28.26 14.84 4.67
CA ALA A 517 28.51 13.45 4.38
C ALA A 517 29.91 13.11 4.89
N GLY A 518 30.07 13.09 6.21
CA GLY A 518 31.18 12.41 6.84
C GLY A 518 31.13 10.98 6.33
N LYS A 519 32.23 10.50 5.77
CA LYS A 519 32.39 9.10 5.39
C LYS A 519 31.85 8.27 6.53
N ARG A 520 30.69 7.63 6.36
CA ARG A 520 30.24 6.57 7.23
C ARG A 520 31.19 5.40 7.00
N THR A 521 32.28 5.35 7.74
CA THR A 521 32.97 4.11 8.01
C THR A 521 31.99 3.26 8.81
N ALA A 522 31.63 2.12 8.28
CA ALA A 522 30.82 1.16 9.02
C ALA A 522 31.59 0.80 10.29
N PRO A 523 30.94 0.69 11.48
CA PRO A 523 31.63 0.46 12.76
C PRO A 523 32.50 -0.80 12.82
N TRP A 524 32.39 -1.69 11.85
CA TRP A 524 33.21 -2.91 11.73
C TRP A 524 34.46 -2.76 10.85
N GLN A 525 34.70 -1.60 10.22
CA GLN A 525 35.93 -1.37 9.43
C GLN A 525 37.09 -0.80 10.26
N GLU A 526 36.92 -0.57 11.56
CA GLU A 526 37.97 -0.11 12.48
C GLU A 526 38.60 -1.24 13.31
N ARG A 527 38.40 -2.50 12.90
CA ARG A 527 39.05 -3.66 13.56
C ARG A 527 39.71 -4.55 12.51
N GLU A 528 40.78 -4.05 11.91
CA GLU A 528 41.90 -4.82 11.39
C GLU A 528 43.22 -4.09 11.64
#